data_97ea6fe734ad71d3210fad5224c6643b
#
_entry.id   97ea6fe734ad71d3210fad5224c6643b
#
_cell.length_a   1.000
_cell.length_b   1.000
_cell.length_c   1.000
_cell.angle_alpha   90.00
_cell.angle_beta   90.00
_cell.angle_gamma   90.00
#
_symmetry.space_group_name_H-M   'P 1'
#
loop_
_entity.id
_entity.type
_entity.pdbx_description
1 polymer ?
#
loop_
_entity_poly.entity_id
_entity_poly.type
_entity_poly.pdbx_seq_one_letter_code
_entity_poly.pdbx_strand_id
1 'polypeptide(L)'
;MFRKLSVILVTVLLAFTAACSSKSSSTNAASGGAGPSVVATASPGACPTKNTESFAKTKFVADVAIAGGAFKRYIYTPAKAGKFQKGAKGKVLALVKAAAAGAFVINRLDAAKNAAQANPTLCKVLAAPVAKFSAAVSGLVGKAKGGVGTINPADVDSGNSFLSDVHSAASQGGAAFTDTTNTNA
;
A
#
# COMPACT_ATOMS: atom_id res chain seq x y z
N MET A 1 21.62 -34.33 -3.44
CA MET A 1 20.37 -34.42 -2.67
C MET A 1 19.44 -33.21 -2.82
N PHE A 2 19.81 -32.17 -3.57
CA PHE A 2 19.00 -30.92 -3.72
C PHE A 2 17.92 -30.95 -4.80
N ARG A 3 17.91 -31.94 -5.69
CA ARG A 3 16.94 -32.01 -6.80
C ARG A 3 15.53 -32.49 -6.40
N LYS A 4 15.38 -33.16 -5.27
CA LYS A 4 14.06 -33.69 -4.82
C LYS A 4 13.25 -32.71 -3.98
N LEU A 5 13.86 -31.65 -3.44
CA LEU A 5 13.16 -30.62 -2.66
C LEU A 5 12.43 -29.60 -3.53
N SER A 6 12.88 -29.35 -4.77
CA SER A 6 12.24 -28.39 -5.68
C SER A 6 10.88 -28.86 -6.20
N VAL A 7 10.64 -30.16 -6.30
CA VAL A 7 9.38 -30.70 -6.85
C VAL A 7 8.23 -30.60 -5.83
N ILE A 8 8.54 -30.69 -4.54
CA ILE A 8 7.51 -30.63 -3.50
C ILE A 8 7.00 -29.19 -3.28
N LEU A 9 7.84 -28.18 -3.53
CA LEU A 9 7.43 -26.77 -3.36
C LEU A 9 6.47 -26.29 -4.45
N VAL A 10 6.54 -26.86 -5.65
CA VAL A 10 5.69 -26.46 -6.78
C VAL A 10 4.27 -27.05 -6.67
N THR A 11 4.10 -28.21 -6.03
CA THR A 11 2.79 -28.85 -5.91
C THR A 11 1.89 -28.24 -4.83
N VAL A 12 2.43 -27.48 -3.88
CA VAL A 12 1.63 -26.82 -2.83
C VAL A 12 1.00 -25.51 -3.30
N LEU A 13 1.54 -24.88 -4.36
CA LEU A 13 1.05 -23.57 -4.86
C LEU A 13 -0.19 -23.67 -5.78
N LEU A 14 -0.61 -24.87 -6.20
CA LEU A 14 -1.71 -25.03 -7.17
C LEU A 14 -3.08 -25.35 -6.56
N ALA A 15 -3.20 -25.37 -5.22
CA ALA A 15 -4.44 -25.77 -4.54
C ALA A 15 -5.31 -24.58 -4.04
N PHE A 16 -4.99 -23.31 -4.36
CA PHE A 16 -5.74 -22.16 -3.86
C PHE A 16 -6.54 -21.37 -4.90
N THR A 17 -6.86 -21.97 -6.05
CA THR A 17 -7.71 -21.33 -7.06
C THR A 17 -9.03 -22.06 -7.25
N ALA A 18 -9.89 -22.08 -6.25
CA ALA A 18 -11.32 -22.34 -6.46
C ALA A 18 -12.10 -21.89 -5.21
N ALA A 19 -12.68 -20.73 -5.26
CA ALA A 19 -14.00 -20.40 -4.70
C ALA A 19 -14.17 -18.87 -4.59
N CYS A 20 -14.84 -18.28 -5.56
CA CYS A 20 -15.78 -17.18 -5.35
C CYS A 20 -16.51 -16.92 -6.66
N SER A 21 -17.49 -17.77 -6.92
CA SER A 21 -18.61 -17.43 -7.79
C SER A 21 -19.86 -17.64 -6.94
N SER A 22 -20.50 -16.58 -6.50
CA SER A 22 -21.85 -16.66 -5.96
C SER A 22 -22.66 -15.45 -6.40
N LYS A 23 -23.61 -15.79 -7.25
CA LYS A 23 -24.76 -15.04 -7.70
C LYS A 23 -25.56 -14.46 -6.54
N SER A 24 -26.00 -13.24 -6.75
CA SER A 24 -27.07 -12.59 -5.99
C SER A 24 -28.37 -13.41 -6.01
N SER A 25 -29.01 -13.55 -4.87
CA SER A 25 -30.45 -13.71 -4.76
C SER A 25 -30.92 -13.16 -3.42
N SER A 26 -31.81 -12.20 -3.53
CA SER A 26 -32.53 -11.55 -2.44
C SER A 26 -33.48 -12.55 -1.76
N THR A 27 -33.48 -12.60 -0.42
CA THR A 27 -34.71 -12.83 0.36
C THR A 27 -34.50 -12.36 1.81
N ASN A 28 -35.47 -11.57 2.27
CA ASN A 28 -35.58 -11.07 3.64
C ASN A 28 -35.85 -12.20 4.62
N ALA A 29 -35.14 -12.23 5.75
CA ALA A 29 -35.66 -12.71 7.01
C ALA A 29 -34.83 -12.17 8.19
N ALA A 30 -35.49 -11.56 9.16
CA ALA A 30 -34.93 -11.03 10.39
C ALA A 30 -34.50 -12.14 11.34
N SER A 31 -33.35 -11.99 11.99
CA SER A 31 -33.13 -12.32 13.42
C SER A 31 -31.67 -12.15 13.78
N GLY A 32 -31.46 -11.53 14.96
CA GLY A 32 -30.25 -11.07 15.59
C GLY A 32 -29.03 -12.01 15.56
N GLY A 33 -27.91 -11.40 15.30
CA GLY A 33 -26.57 -11.95 15.42
C GLY A 33 -25.59 -10.86 15.07
N ALA A 34 -24.64 -10.55 15.95
CA ALA A 34 -23.55 -9.63 15.67
C ALA A 34 -22.72 -10.13 14.48
N GLY A 35 -23.09 -9.73 13.27
CA GLY A 35 -22.37 -10.00 12.04
C GLY A 35 -21.29 -8.93 11.80
N PRO A 36 -20.22 -9.26 11.06
CA PRO A 36 -19.20 -8.29 10.71
C PRO A 36 -19.85 -7.14 9.95
N SER A 37 -19.55 -5.92 10.41
CA SER A 37 -20.02 -4.69 9.78
C SER A 37 -19.73 -4.73 8.28
N VAL A 38 -20.78 -4.76 7.47
CA VAL A 38 -20.69 -4.56 6.02
C VAL A 38 -20.01 -3.21 5.80
N VAL A 39 -18.80 -3.26 5.28
CA VAL A 39 -18.11 -2.07 4.78
C VAL A 39 -18.99 -1.53 3.65
N ALA A 40 -19.73 -0.47 3.94
CA ALA A 40 -20.42 0.28 2.90
C ALA A 40 -19.34 0.77 1.93
N THR A 41 -19.32 0.21 0.74
CA THR A 41 -18.46 0.65 -0.36
C THR A 41 -18.91 2.05 -0.74
N ALA A 42 -18.30 3.07 -0.11
CA ALA A 42 -18.55 4.44 -0.49
C ALA A 42 -18.13 4.64 -1.94
N SER A 43 -19.04 5.13 -2.77
CA SER A 43 -18.72 5.56 -4.14
C SER A 43 -17.51 6.48 -4.13
N PRO A 44 -16.56 6.31 -5.10
CA PRO A 44 -15.41 7.18 -5.19
C PRO A 44 -15.87 8.63 -5.42
N GLY A 45 -15.80 9.47 -4.38
CA GLY A 45 -16.04 10.90 -4.54
C GLY A 45 -16.78 11.62 -3.40
N ALA A 46 -17.63 10.96 -2.62
CA ALA A 46 -18.35 11.62 -1.53
C ALA A 46 -17.76 11.24 -0.16
N CYS A 47 -17.20 12.23 0.54
CA CYS A 47 -16.78 12.02 1.92
C CYS A 47 -17.99 11.89 2.85
N PRO A 48 -17.94 11.00 3.87
CA PRO A 48 -19.03 10.81 4.80
C PRO A 48 -19.25 12.07 5.64
N THR A 49 -20.46 12.25 6.13
CA THR A 49 -20.80 13.35 7.05
C THR A 49 -20.48 13.04 8.51
N LYS A 50 -20.33 11.75 8.84
CA LYS A 50 -19.99 11.24 10.18
C LYS A 50 -18.91 10.18 10.07
N ASN A 51 -18.19 9.93 11.17
CA ASN A 51 -17.27 8.78 11.24
C ASN A 51 -18.07 7.49 11.06
N THR A 52 -17.67 6.69 10.06
CA THR A 52 -18.28 5.38 9.79
C THR A 52 -17.48 4.22 10.38
N GLU A 53 -16.25 4.49 10.84
CA GLU A 53 -15.37 3.50 11.42
C GLU A 53 -14.71 4.04 12.71
N SER A 54 -14.72 3.22 13.77
CA SER A 54 -13.98 3.53 14.99
C SER A 54 -12.48 3.50 14.73
N PHE A 55 -11.74 4.43 15.33
CA PHE A 55 -10.28 4.52 15.20
C PHE A 55 -9.75 4.74 13.77
N ALA A 56 -10.58 5.28 12.86
CA ALA A 56 -10.17 5.55 11.47
C ALA A 56 -8.86 6.36 11.39
N LYS A 57 -8.69 7.39 12.23
CA LYS A 57 -7.44 8.17 12.30
C LYS A 57 -6.24 7.33 12.72
N THR A 58 -6.37 6.50 13.74
CA THR A 58 -5.29 5.64 14.24
C THR A 58 -4.88 4.60 13.20
N LYS A 59 -5.85 3.96 12.53
CA LYS A 59 -5.59 3.02 11.43
C LYS A 59 -4.86 3.70 10.27
N PHE A 60 -5.36 4.87 9.85
CA PHE A 60 -4.72 5.67 8.82
C PHE A 60 -3.26 5.96 9.17
N VAL A 61 -3.00 6.49 10.37
CA VAL A 61 -1.64 6.83 10.83
C VAL A 61 -0.73 5.59 10.82
N ALA A 62 -1.19 4.46 11.33
CA ALA A 62 -0.41 3.23 11.37
C ALA A 62 -0.04 2.75 9.95
N ASP A 63 -1.01 2.69 9.05
CA ASP A 63 -0.79 2.19 7.70
C ASP A 63 0.14 3.11 6.88
N VAL A 64 -0.04 4.44 6.97
CA VAL A 64 0.81 5.38 6.24
C VAL A 64 2.22 5.45 6.82
N ALA A 65 2.38 5.40 8.14
CA ALA A 65 3.71 5.39 8.77
C ALA A 65 4.53 4.16 8.33
N ILE A 66 3.89 2.99 8.26
CA ILE A 66 4.52 1.76 7.77
C ILE A 66 4.83 1.86 6.27
N ALA A 67 3.89 2.38 5.47
CA ALA A 67 4.08 2.59 4.04
C ALA A 67 5.24 3.54 3.74
N GLY A 68 5.31 4.68 4.43
CA GLY A 68 6.37 5.67 4.29
C GLY A 68 7.74 5.12 4.67
N GLY A 69 7.81 4.40 5.79
CA GLY A 69 9.03 3.74 6.24
C GLY A 69 9.54 2.68 5.24
N ALA A 70 8.65 1.84 4.73
CA ALA A 70 9.01 0.84 3.72
C ALA A 70 9.45 1.49 2.40
N PHE A 71 8.76 2.54 1.95
CA PHE A 71 9.15 3.31 0.76
C PHE A 71 10.57 3.89 0.92
N LYS A 72 10.84 4.59 2.02
CA LYS A 72 12.15 5.20 2.27
C LYS A 72 13.26 4.17 2.34
N ARG A 73 13.06 3.07 3.07
CA ARG A 73 14.09 2.04 3.29
C ARG A 73 14.43 1.25 2.03
N TYR A 74 13.43 0.79 1.28
CA TYR A 74 13.63 -0.19 0.22
C TYR A 74 13.58 0.39 -1.19
N ILE A 75 13.07 1.62 -1.36
CA ILE A 75 12.94 2.26 -2.66
C ILE A 75 13.78 3.54 -2.71
N TYR A 76 13.49 4.51 -1.85
CA TYR A 76 14.12 5.83 -1.90
C TYR A 76 15.63 5.78 -1.61
N THR A 77 16.03 5.24 -0.46
CA THR A 77 17.45 5.17 -0.07
C THR A 77 18.29 4.35 -1.05
N PRO A 78 17.89 3.14 -1.50
CA PRO A 78 18.63 2.43 -2.52
C PRO A 78 18.72 3.17 -3.87
N ALA A 79 17.67 3.89 -4.27
CA ALA A 79 17.71 4.70 -5.49
C ALA A 79 18.72 5.83 -5.40
N LYS A 80 18.71 6.58 -4.29
CA LYS A 80 19.69 7.67 -4.04
C LYS A 80 21.13 7.13 -3.95
N ALA A 81 21.31 5.90 -3.48
CA ALA A 81 22.59 5.21 -3.47
C ALA A 81 22.99 4.57 -4.83
N GLY A 82 22.23 4.82 -5.89
CA GLY A 82 22.53 4.33 -7.25
C GLY A 82 22.35 2.82 -7.44
N LYS A 83 21.71 2.10 -6.49
CA LYS A 83 21.57 0.65 -6.55
C LYS A 83 20.74 0.13 -7.73
N PHE A 84 19.95 0.99 -8.36
CA PHE A 84 19.11 0.66 -9.51
C PHE A 84 19.74 1.05 -10.87
N GLN A 85 20.91 1.69 -10.86
CA GLN A 85 21.57 2.16 -12.06
C GLN A 85 22.13 0.99 -12.89
N LYS A 86 22.34 1.22 -14.20
CA LYS A 86 22.97 0.25 -15.08
C LYS A 86 24.39 -0.07 -14.58
N GLY A 87 24.72 -1.35 -14.44
CA GLY A 87 26.02 -1.79 -13.95
C GLY A 87 26.16 -1.82 -12.42
N ALA A 88 25.17 -1.37 -11.64
CA ALA A 88 25.25 -1.42 -10.18
C ALA A 88 25.33 -2.87 -9.66
N LYS A 89 26.29 -3.12 -8.77
CA LYS A 89 26.45 -4.43 -8.14
C LYS A 89 25.21 -4.79 -7.31
N GLY A 90 24.65 -5.97 -7.57
CA GLY A 90 23.44 -6.42 -6.88
C GLY A 90 22.12 -5.75 -7.34
N LYS A 91 22.13 -5.07 -8.51
CA LYS A 91 20.96 -4.39 -9.07
C LYS A 91 19.70 -5.27 -9.09
N VAL A 92 19.83 -6.51 -9.57
CA VAL A 92 18.67 -7.43 -9.68
C VAL A 92 18.01 -7.66 -8.32
N LEU A 93 18.82 -7.97 -7.30
CA LEU A 93 18.30 -8.17 -5.94
C LEU A 93 17.68 -6.89 -5.37
N ALA A 94 18.30 -5.73 -5.63
CA ALA A 94 17.76 -4.44 -5.20
C ALA A 94 16.41 -4.16 -5.86
N LEU A 95 16.23 -4.44 -7.15
CA LEU A 95 14.97 -4.28 -7.88
C LEU A 95 13.88 -5.23 -7.37
N VAL A 96 14.23 -6.50 -7.09
CA VAL A 96 13.28 -7.47 -6.52
C VAL A 96 12.79 -7.00 -5.15
N LYS A 97 13.70 -6.53 -4.28
CA LYS A 97 13.33 -5.96 -2.98
C LYS A 97 12.47 -4.71 -3.13
N ALA A 98 12.79 -3.82 -4.05
CA ALA A 98 12.01 -2.61 -4.32
C ALA A 98 10.61 -2.95 -4.85
N ALA A 99 10.48 -3.94 -5.74
CA ALA A 99 9.19 -4.37 -6.26
C ALA A 99 8.30 -4.99 -5.16
N ALA A 100 8.87 -5.84 -4.31
CA ALA A 100 8.15 -6.44 -3.19
C ALA A 100 7.72 -5.37 -2.16
N ALA A 101 8.64 -4.48 -1.79
CA ALA A 101 8.34 -3.37 -0.88
C ALA A 101 7.30 -2.41 -1.47
N GLY A 102 7.39 -2.11 -2.76
CA GLY A 102 6.40 -1.26 -3.43
C GLY A 102 4.99 -1.87 -3.43
N ALA A 103 4.86 -3.17 -3.70
CA ALA A 103 3.58 -3.87 -3.59
C ALA A 103 3.02 -3.82 -2.15
N PHE A 104 3.89 -3.98 -1.15
CA PHE A 104 3.51 -3.82 0.25
C PHE A 104 3.05 -2.39 0.56
N VAL A 105 3.78 -1.36 0.09
CA VAL A 105 3.41 0.05 0.25
C VAL A 105 2.04 0.32 -0.34
N ILE A 106 1.76 -0.14 -1.56
CA ILE A 106 0.46 0.03 -2.21
C ILE A 106 -0.66 -0.58 -1.35
N ASN A 107 -0.48 -1.80 -0.88
CA ASN A 107 -1.46 -2.47 -0.01
C ASN A 107 -1.74 -1.65 1.27
N ARG A 108 -0.71 -1.08 1.90
CA ARG A 108 -0.87 -0.22 3.07
C ARG A 108 -1.55 1.10 2.75
N LEU A 109 -1.26 1.68 1.58
CA LEU A 109 -1.93 2.91 1.13
C LEU A 109 -3.41 2.68 0.80
N ASP A 110 -3.78 1.51 0.29
CA ASP A 110 -5.18 1.15 0.10
C ASP A 110 -5.92 1.02 1.44
N ALA A 111 -5.31 0.39 2.44
CA ALA A 111 -5.86 0.34 3.80
C ALA A 111 -5.99 1.75 4.41
N ALA A 112 -4.96 2.59 4.28
CA ALA A 112 -4.97 3.98 4.72
C ALA A 112 -6.06 4.80 4.02
N LYS A 113 -6.24 4.62 2.70
CA LYS A 113 -7.30 5.26 1.93
C LYS A 113 -8.69 4.88 2.46
N ASN A 114 -8.94 3.60 2.74
CA ASN A 114 -10.20 3.15 3.31
C ASN A 114 -10.44 3.77 4.69
N ALA A 115 -9.43 3.80 5.54
CA ALA A 115 -9.52 4.46 6.84
C ALA A 115 -9.76 5.98 6.73
N ALA A 116 -9.10 6.65 5.78
CA ALA A 116 -9.34 8.07 5.51
C ALA A 116 -10.77 8.31 5.02
N GLN A 117 -11.29 7.47 4.13
CA GLN A 117 -12.67 7.59 3.62
C GLN A 117 -13.73 7.37 4.70
N ALA A 118 -13.40 6.66 5.78
CA ALA A 118 -14.31 6.46 6.91
C ALA A 118 -14.40 7.69 7.85
N ASN A 119 -13.56 8.71 7.66
CA ASN A 119 -13.54 9.90 8.49
C ASN A 119 -13.75 11.17 7.64
N PRO A 120 -14.75 12.02 7.96
CA PRO A 120 -15.08 13.20 7.16
C PRO A 120 -13.93 14.16 6.92
N THR A 121 -13.11 14.41 7.95
CA THR A 121 -11.99 15.33 7.88
C THR A 121 -10.84 14.75 7.06
N LEU A 122 -10.46 13.50 7.34
CA LEU A 122 -9.37 12.84 6.61
C LEU A 122 -9.71 12.65 5.14
N CYS A 123 -10.95 12.27 4.84
CA CYS A 123 -11.40 12.08 3.47
C CYS A 123 -11.19 13.34 2.62
N LYS A 124 -11.55 14.51 3.15
CA LYS A 124 -11.44 15.78 2.43
C LYS A 124 -10.00 16.17 2.12
N VAL A 125 -9.07 15.93 3.05
CA VAL A 125 -7.70 16.43 2.93
C VAL A 125 -6.73 15.39 2.37
N LEU A 126 -7.03 14.08 2.50
CA LEU A 126 -6.07 13.01 2.18
C LEU A 126 -6.34 12.25 0.89
N ALA A 127 -7.56 12.31 0.35
CA ALA A 127 -7.91 11.53 -0.84
C ALA A 127 -6.93 11.78 -2.01
N ALA A 128 -6.63 13.04 -2.31
CA ALA A 128 -5.74 13.40 -3.41
C ALA A 128 -4.25 13.10 -3.12
N PRO A 129 -3.67 13.50 -1.97
CA PRO A 129 -2.27 13.17 -1.66
C PRO A 129 -1.98 11.68 -1.62
N VAL A 130 -2.83 10.88 -0.99
CA VAL A 130 -2.66 9.42 -0.92
C VAL A 130 -2.75 8.79 -2.30
N ALA A 131 -3.69 9.22 -3.15
CA ALA A 131 -3.80 8.73 -4.52
C ALA A 131 -2.55 9.03 -5.36
N LYS A 132 -2.00 10.25 -5.27
CA LYS A 132 -0.76 10.63 -5.96
C LYS A 132 0.43 9.80 -5.50
N PHE A 133 0.57 9.59 -4.19
CA PHE A 133 1.65 8.77 -3.65
C PHE A 133 1.51 7.31 -4.10
N SER A 134 0.31 6.73 -4.04
CA SER A 134 0.05 5.38 -4.51
C SER A 134 0.37 5.22 -6.00
N ALA A 135 -0.02 6.17 -6.84
CA ALA A 135 0.28 6.16 -8.27
C ALA A 135 1.79 6.23 -8.55
N ALA A 136 2.53 7.09 -7.83
CA ALA A 136 3.98 7.18 -7.95
C ALA A 136 4.66 5.85 -7.59
N VAL A 137 4.27 5.22 -6.47
CA VAL A 137 4.81 3.91 -6.05
C VAL A 137 4.46 2.84 -7.07
N SER A 138 3.24 2.82 -7.60
CA SER A 138 2.81 1.88 -8.64
C SER A 138 3.67 1.99 -9.90
N GLY A 139 3.98 3.21 -10.34
CA GLY A 139 4.91 3.46 -11.45
C GLY A 139 6.32 2.91 -11.19
N LEU A 140 6.84 3.10 -9.97
CA LEU A 140 8.14 2.56 -9.56
C LEU A 140 8.14 1.02 -9.54
N VAL A 141 7.07 0.39 -9.05
CA VAL A 141 6.90 -1.07 -9.07
C VAL A 141 6.87 -1.60 -10.51
N GLY A 142 6.16 -0.92 -11.42
CA GLY A 142 6.15 -1.25 -12.84
C GLY A 142 7.55 -1.24 -13.44
N LYS A 143 8.33 -0.18 -13.20
CA LYS A 143 9.73 -0.07 -13.63
C LYS A 143 10.61 -1.15 -13.01
N ALA A 144 10.44 -1.47 -11.73
CA ALA A 144 11.21 -2.51 -11.04
C ALA A 144 10.94 -3.91 -11.61
N LYS A 145 9.68 -4.25 -11.91
CA LYS A 145 9.27 -5.54 -12.49
C LYS A 145 9.70 -5.70 -13.94
N GLY A 146 9.67 -4.63 -14.72
CA GLY A 146 10.03 -4.64 -16.13
C GLY A 146 11.51 -4.93 -16.39
N GLY A 147 12.37 -4.93 -15.39
CA GLY A 147 13.81 -5.28 -15.49
C GLY A 147 14.63 -4.37 -16.41
N VAL A 148 13.98 -3.65 -17.31
CA VAL A 148 14.56 -2.86 -18.38
C VAL A 148 14.66 -1.37 -18.00
N GLY A 149 13.81 -0.92 -17.07
CA GLY A 149 13.78 0.46 -16.62
C GLY A 149 14.77 0.74 -15.49
N THR A 150 15.60 1.73 -15.67
CA THR A 150 16.32 2.34 -14.55
C THR A 150 15.30 3.14 -13.75
N ILE A 151 15.12 2.81 -12.48
CA ILE A 151 14.45 3.72 -11.54
C ILE A 151 15.38 4.93 -11.39
N ASN A 152 14.97 6.07 -11.89
CA ASN A 152 15.77 7.30 -11.85
C ASN A 152 15.59 7.98 -10.48
N PRO A 153 16.61 8.71 -9.98
CA PRO A 153 16.49 9.51 -8.78
C PRO A 153 15.26 10.46 -8.80
N ALA A 154 14.98 11.09 -9.93
CA ALA A 154 13.83 11.98 -10.08
C ALA A 154 12.47 11.28 -9.85
N ASP A 155 12.34 10.01 -10.26
CA ASP A 155 11.11 9.24 -10.03
C ASP A 155 10.85 9.04 -8.52
N VAL A 156 11.91 8.74 -7.77
CA VAL A 156 11.79 8.52 -6.31
C VAL A 156 11.68 9.82 -5.54
N ASP A 157 12.27 10.90 -6.04
CA ASP A 157 12.12 12.24 -5.46
C ASP A 157 10.66 12.71 -5.58
N SER A 158 10.01 12.45 -6.72
CA SER A 158 8.56 12.69 -6.89
C SER A 158 7.74 11.89 -5.88
N GLY A 159 8.05 10.60 -5.71
CA GLY A 159 7.40 9.77 -4.69
C GLY A 159 7.59 10.32 -3.27
N ASN A 160 8.79 10.76 -2.94
CA ASN A 160 9.08 11.37 -1.63
C ASN A 160 8.36 12.71 -1.43
N SER A 161 8.22 13.52 -2.48
CA SER A 161 7.42 14.76 -2.44
C SER A 161 5.95 14.46 -2.13
N PHE A 162 5.34 13.48 -2.82
CA PHE A 162 3.96 13.08 -2.52
C PHE A 162 3.79 12.49 -1.12
N LEU A 163 4.78 11.77 -0.59
CA LEU A 163 4.77 11.35 0.81
C LEU A 163 4.79 12.56 1.76
N SER A 164 5.56 13.59 1.46
CA SER A 164 5.57 14.84 2.21
C SER A 164 4.22 15.57 2.17
N ASP A 165 3.54 15.55 1.01
CA ASP A 165 2.18 16.08 0.88
C ASP A 165 1.19 15.31 1.76
N VAL A 166 1.33 13.97 1.85
CA VAL A 166 0.52 13.15 2.75
C VAL A 166 0.77 13.52 4.22
N HIS A 167 2.03 13.74 4.62
CA HIS A 167 2.37 14.21 5.97
C HIS A 167 1.69 15.55 6.30
N SER A 168 1.79 16.52 5.38
CA SER A 168 1.20 17.84 5.55
C SER A 168 -0.32 17.79 5.66
N ALA A 169 -0.96 17.02 4.76
CA ALA A 169 -2.42 16.84 4.77
C ALA A 169 -2.90 16.07 6.01
N ALA A 170 -2.15 15.07 6.47
CA ALA A 170 -2.45 14.32 7.68
C ALA A 170 -2.41 15.20 8.92
N SER A 171 -1.41 16.07 9.01
CA SER A 171 -1.31 17.07 10.10
C SER A 171 -2.51 18.00 10.11
N GLN A 172 -2.95 18.50 8.95
CA GLN A 172 -4.17 19.31 8.82
C GLN A 172 -5.43 18.56 9.23
N GLY A 173 -5.48 17.24 8.96
CA GLY A 173 -6.56 16.34 9.37
C GLY A 173 -6.54 15.94 10.84
N GLY A 174 -5.56 16.40 11.63
CA GLY A 174 -5.34 15.99 13.01
C GLY A 174 -4.94 14.51 13.13
N ALA A 175 -4.18 14.00 12.16
CA ALA A 175 -3.66 12.64 12.09
C ALA A 175 -2.15 12.67 11.74
N ALA A 176 -1.39 13.56 12.38
CA ALA A 176 0.05 13.67 12.19
C ALA A 176 0.75 12.34 12.53
N PHE A 177 1.77 11.98 11.76
CA PHE A 177 2.54 10.76 11.95
C PHE A 177 4.01 10.97 11.57
N THR A 178 4.85 10.03 11.97
CA THR A 178 6.24 9.91 11.51
C THR A 178 6.43 8.57 10.83
N ASP A 179 7.25 8.51 9.78
CA ASP A 179 7.54 7.25 9.09
C ASP A 179 8.25 6.28 10.04
N THR A 180 7.76 5.06 10.12
CA THR A 180 8.41 4.02 10.92
C THR A 180 9.70 3.57 10.24
N THR A 181 10.81 4.13 10.66
CA THR A 181 12.13 3.59 10.37
C THR A 181 12.43 2.48 11.37
N ASN A 182 11.73 1.35 11.27
CA ASN A 182 12.10 0.21 12.11
C ASN A 182 13.43 -0.34 11.60
N THR A 183 14.50 0.03 12.27
CA THR A 183 15.88 -0.37 11.95
C THR A 183 16.20 -1.80 12.38
N ASN A 184 15.25 -2.49 13.02
CA ASN A 184 15.40 -3.83 13.57
C ASN A 184 14.48 -4.82 12.84
N ALA A 185 14.84 -5.17 11.61
CA ALA A 185 14.33 -6.35 10.91
C ALA A 185 15.39 -6.86 9.93
#